data_ce6db283a83a105f421d6974ee4a078c
#
_entry.id   ce6db283a83a105f421d6974ee4a078c
#
_cell.length_a   1.000
_cell.length_b   1.000
_cell.length_c   1.000
_cell.angle_alpha   90.00
_cell.angle_beta   90.00
_cell.angle_gamma   90.00
#
_symmetry.space_group_name_H-M   'P 1'
#
loop_
_entity.id
_entity.type
_entity.pdbx_description
1 polymer ?
#
loop_
_entity_poly.entity_id
_entity_poly.type
_entity_poly.pdbx_seq_one_letter_code
_entity_poly.pdbx_strand_id
1 'polypeptide(L)'
;MATRNPEINRFNKKAAFFVALAMFAQESVWNFYDAQVPASLRQYISSAAVIGLLMGVDNLLGIFVQPWMAHMSDQHKAKGGSRFRFLLIGAPVAAVLFALIPWAISFEMLLVAMIGFAFVANGFKSITESLTADYQAPNHRSKGNAVARIGVALTILASAAISFIVVDKD
;
A
#
# COMPACT_ATOMS: atom_id res chain seq x y z
N MET A 1 22.33 33.24 -15.67
CA MET A 1 21.92 33.02 -14.24
C MET A 1 20.42 32.90 -14.22
N ALA A 2 19.86 31.69 -14.14
CA ALA A 2 18.42 31.50 -14.06
C ALA A 2 17.97 31.92 -12.65
N THR A 3 17.08 32.90 -12.55
CA THR A 3 16.44 33.32 -11.32
C THR A 3 15.67 32.13 -10.73
N ARG A 4 16.26 31.47 -9.74
CA ARG A 4 15.64 30.37 -8.98
C ARG A 4 14.42 30.94 -8.26
N ASN A 5 13.23 30.58 -8.75
CA ASN A 5 11.97 30.96 -8.14
C ASN A 5 11.94 30.42 -6.69
N PRO A 6 11.95 31.27 -5.64
CA PRO A 6 12.09 30.84 -4.25
C PRO A 6 10.91 29.97 -3.75
N GLU A 7 9.76 30.03 -4.41
CA GLU A 7 8.61 29.20 -4.07
C GLU A 7 8.80 27.72 -4.41
N ILE A 8 9.59 27.39 -5.45
CA ILE A 8 9.88 26.02 -5.86
C ILE A 8 10.79 25.32 -4.84
N ASN A 9 11.45 26.05 -3.96
CA ASN A 9 12.46 25.54 -3.04
C ASN A 9 11.93 25.38 -1.60
N ARG A 10 10.61 25.51 -1.36
CA ARG A 10 10.01 25.33 -0.03
C ARG A 10 9.53 23.90 0.17
N PHE A 11 9.71 23.41 1.42
CA PHE A 11 9.12 22.14 1.84
C PHE A 11 7.60 22.23 1.85
N ASN A 12 6.95 21.41 1.03
CA ASN A 12 5.48 21.38 0.93
C ASN A 12 4.91 20.50 2.06
N LYS A 13 4.62 21.14 3.21
CA LYS A 13 4.07 20.46 4.41
C LYS A 13 2.73 19.78 4.12
N LYS A 14 1.85 20.43 3.33
CA LYS A 14 0.53 19.90 2.99
C LYS A 14 0.66 18.62 2.17
N ALA A 15 1.49 18.64 1.14
CA ALA A 15 1.74 17.44 0.33
C ALA A 15 2.40 16.33 1.16
N ALA A 16 3.38 16.65 2.02
CA ALA A 16 4.00 15.66 2.90
C ALA A 16 2.99 14.99 3.83
N PHE A 17 2.06 15.74 4.39
CA PHE A 17 0.99 15.21 5.24
C PHE A 17 0.06 14.26 4.46
N PHE A 18 -0.41 14.65 3.27
CA PHE A 18 -1.30 13.80 2.49
C PHE A 18 -0.60 12.54 1.95
N VAL A 19 0.69 12.64 1.60
CA VAL A 19 1.48 11.46 1.22
C VAL A 19 1.65 10.52 2.41
N ALA A 20 1.95 11.05 3.60
CA ALA A 20 2.04 10.24 4.82
C ALA A 20 0.70 9.55 5.15
N LEU A 21 -0.43 10.25 4.98
CA LEU A 21 -1.76 9.69 5.18
C LEU A 21 -2.06 8.57 4.16
N ALA A 22 -1.69 8.76 2.89
CA ALA A 22 -1.85 7.73 1.86
C ALA A 22 -1.01 6.49 2.16
N MET A 23 0.24 6.67 2.60
CA MET A 23 1.11 5.57 3.01
C MET A 23 0.61 4.88 4.28
N PHE A 24 0.12 5.65 5.26
CA PHE A 24 -0.52 5.10 6.46
C PHE A 24 -1.71 4.21 6.08
N ALA A 25 -2.62 4.70 5.25
CA ALA A 25 -3.80 3.95 4.84
C ALA A 25 -3.42 2.65 4.11
N GLN A 26 -2.47 2.74 3.17
CA GLN A 26 -2.00 1.58 2.40
C GLN A 26 -1.34 0.53 3.30
N GLU A 27 -0.40 0.92 4.15
CA GLU A 27 0.30 -0.01 5.05
C GLU A 27 -0.63 -0.58 6.12
N SER A 28 -1.65 0.17 6.55
CA SER A 28 -2.67 -0.37 7.47
C SER A 28 -3.40 -1.56 6.85
N VAL A 29 -3.78 -1.49 5.57
CA VAL A 29 -4.44 -2.60 4.87
C VAL A 29 -3.51 -3.81 4.75
N TRP A 30 -2.22 -3.61 4.45
CA TRP A 30 -1.22 -4.68 4.43
C TRP A 30 -1.05 -5.34 5.80
N ASN A 31 -0.96 -4.56 6.88
CA ASN A 31 -0.87 -5.10 8.24
C ASN A 31 -2.09 -5.96 8.61
N PHE A 32 -3.29 -5.55 8.20
CA PHE A 32 -4.49 -6.36 8.39
C PHE A 32 -4.50 -7.61 7.52
N TYR A 33 -4.05 -7.51 6.27
CA TYR A 33 -3.89 -8.65 5.36
C TYR A 33 -2.96 -9.70 5.97
N ASP A 34 -1.77 -9.29 6.42
CA ASP A 34 -0.77 -10.16 7.02
C ASP A 34 -1.26 -10.84 8.32
N ALA A 35 -2.15 -10.18 9.06
CA ALA A 35 -2.75 -10.74 10.27
C ALA A 35 -3.91 -11.69 9.97
N GLN A 36 -4.80 -11.34 9.04
CA GLN A 36 -6.06 -12.05 8.80
C GLN A 36 -5.93 -13.22 7.83
N VAL A 37 -5.15 -13.09 6.77
CA VAL A 37 -5.06 -14.10 5.71
C VAL A 37 -4.49 -15.43 6.22
N PRO A 38 -3.42 -15.47 7.04
CA PRO A 38 -2.94 -16.72 7.62
C PRO A 38 -3.99 -17.44 8.48
N ALA A 39 -4.80 -16.67 9.22
CA ALA A 39 -5.88 -17.25 10.03
C ALA A 39 -7.00 -17.84 9.14
N SER A 40 -7.36 -17.16 8.06
CA SER A 40 -8.32 -17.66 7.07
C SER A 40 -7.80 -18.91 6.35
N LEU A 41 -6.52 -18.94 5.96
CA LEU A 41 -5.89 -20.09 5.32
C LEU A 41 -5.83 -21.34 6.24
N ARG A 42 -5.68 -21.15 7.55
CA ARG A 42 -5.67 -22.24 8.54
C ARG A 42 -6.98 -23.04 8.58
N GLN A 43 -8.08 -22.47 8.11
CA GLN A 43 -9.36 -23.20 8.01
C GLN A 43 -9.33 -24.29 6.94
N TYR A 44 -8.42 -24.16 5.95
CA TYR A 44 -8.30 -25.08 4.81
C TYR A 44 -6.97 -25.85 4.81
N ILE A 45 -5.91 -25.30 5.43
CA ILE A 45 -4.55 -25.84 5.37
C ILE A 45 -3.98 -25.91 6.80
N SER A 46 -3.58 -27.12 7.23
CA SER A 46 -2.94 -27.34 8.54
C SER A 46 -1.42 -27.06 8.53
N SER A 47 -0.76 -27.13 7.37
CA SER A 47 0.69 -26.92 7.26
C SER A 47 1.06 -25.44 7.29
N ALA A 48 1.76 -25.00 8.34
CA ALA A 48 2.29 -23.65 8.45
C ALA A 48 3.29 -23.29 7.32
N ALA A 49 4.05 -24.27 6.83
CA ALA A 49 4.99 -24.06 5.72
C ALA A 49 4.25 -23.74 4.42
N VAL A 50 3.13 -24.43 4.13
CA VAL A 50 2.31 -24.15 2.94
C VAL A 50 1.65 -22.79 3.05
N ILE A 51 1.13 -22.41 4.22
CA ILE A 51 0.59 -21.07 4.47
C ILE A 51 1.66 -20.00 4.23
N GLY A 52 2.88 -20.20 4.75
CA GLY A 52 3.99 -19.27 4.52
C GLY A 52 4.37 -19.14 3.05
N LEU A 53 4.34 -20.24 2.27
CA LEU A 53 4.56 -20.18 0.83
C LEU A 53 3.47 -19.39 0.09
N LEU A 54 2.20 -19.60 0.45
CA LEU A 54 1.09 -18.87 -0.14
C LEU A 54 1.17 -17.36 0.20
N MET A 55 1.52 -17.02 1.44
CA MET A 55 1.77 -15.64 1.84
C MET A 55 2.97 -15.02 1.12
N GLY A 56 3.95 -15.82 0.72
CA GLY A 56 5.08 -15.34 -0.07
C GLY A 56 4.75 -15.00 -1.54
N VAL A 57 3.60 -15.45 -2.05
CA VAL A 57 3.18 -15.16 -3.44
C VAL A 57 2.96 -13.68 -3.66
N ASP A 58 2.47 -12.94 -2.67
CA ASP A 58 2.28 -11.49 -2.74
C ASP A 58 3.59 -10.73 -2.96
N ASN A 59 4.67 -11.18 -2.31
CA ASN A 59 6.01 -10.63 -2.50
C ASN A 59 6.56 -10.94 -3.91
N LEU A 60 6.33 -12.16 -4.41
CA LEU A 60 6.69 -12.52 -5.79
C LEU A 60 5.93 -11.67 -6.80
N LEU A 61 4.63 -11.45 -6.60
CA LEU A 61 3.83 -10.55 -7.42
C LEU A 61 4.40 -9.12 -7.38
N GLY A 62 4.83 -8.66 -6.21
CA GLY A 62 5.43 -7.34 -6.03
C GLY A 62 6.65 -7.11 -6.91
N ILE A 63 7.51 -8.12 -7.09
CA ILE A 63 8.72 -8.03 -7.93
C ILE A 63 8.38 -7.65 -9.37
N PHE A 64 7.27 -8.13 -9.91
CA PHE A 64 6.86 -7.88 -11.30
C PHE A 64 5.86 -6.74 -11.42
N VAL A 65 4.87 -6.70 -10.55
CA VAL A 65 3.73 -5.77 -10.63
C VAL A 65 4.16 -4.34 -10.29
N GLN A 66 5.01 -4.16 -9.28
CA GLN A 66 5.45 -2.82 -8.86
C GLN A 66 6.23 -2.07 -9.96
N PRO A 67 7.28 -2.64 -10.59
CA PRO A 67 7.99 -1.97 -11.68
C PRO A 67 7.10 -1.72 -12.90
N TRP A 68 6.24 -2.68 -13.22
CA TRP A 68 5.31 -2.54 -14.36
C TRP A 68 4.34 -1.38 -14.14
N MET A 69 3.70 -1.30 -12.99
CA MET A 69 2.77 -0.21 -12.65
C MET A 69 3.48 1.14 -12.49
N ALA A 70 4.69 1.16 -11.94
CA ALA A 70 5.52 2.36 -11.90
C ALA A 70 5.76 2.90 -13.31
N HIS A 71 6.20 2.03 -14.23
CA HIS A 71 6.43 2.40 -15.62
C HIS A 71 5.17 2.93 -16.32
N MET A 72 4.03 2.25 -16.16
CA MET A 72 2.75 2.71 -16.71
C MET A 72 2.34 4.08 -16.17
N SER A 73 2.51 4.30 -14.87
CA SER A 73 2.18 5.58 -14.23
C SER A 73 3.12 6.70 -14.67
N ASP A 74 4.41 6.39 -14.91
CA ASP A 74 5.39 7.33 -15.43
C ASP A 74 5.06 7.75 -16.86
N GLN A 75 4.71 6.80 -17.71
CA GLN A 75 4.27 7.09 -19.09
C GLN A 75 3.01 7.95 -19.11
N HIS A 76 2.05 7.65 -18.23
CA HIS A 76 0.82 8.46 -18.14
C HIS A 76 1.12 9.90 -17.69
N LYS A 77 2.02 10.05 -16.71
CA LYS A 77 2.48 11.37 -16.26
C LYS A 77 3.23 12.13 -17.34
N ALA A 78 4.08 11.46 -18.11
CA ALA A 78 4.81 12.06 -19.23
C ALA A 78 3.87 12.63 -20.33
N LYS A 79 2.67 12.04 -20.47
CA LYS A 79 1.59 12.51 -21.37
C LYS A 79 0.69 13.58 -20.75
N GLY A 80 1.07 14.18 -19.61
CA GLY A 80 0.30 15.20 -18.91
C GLY A 80 -0.79 14.66 -17.98
N GLY A 81 -0.86 13.36 -17.77
CA GLY A 81 -1.79 12.74 -16.84
C GLY A 81 -1.33 12.83 -15.38
N SER A 82 -2.20 12.41 -14.47
CA SER A 82 -1.90 12.33 -13.03
C SER A 82 -1.81 10.90 -12.57
N ARG A 83 -0.76 10.57 -11.81
CA ARG A 83 -0.63 9.27 -11.12
C ARG A 83 -1.75 9.01 -10.13
N PHE A 84 -2.36 10.07 -9.63
CA PHE A 84 -3.47 9.95 -8.66
C PHE A 84 -4.68 9.19 -9.21
N ARG A 85 -4.89 9.17 -10.53
CA ARG A 85 -5.95 8.37 -11.16
C ARG A 85 -5.81 6.88 -10.89
N PHE A 86 -4.59 6.36 -10.87
CA PHE A 86 -4.33 4.95 -10.55
C PHE A 86 -4.72 4.63 -9.11
N LEU A 87 -4.45 5.54 -8.16
CA LEU A 87 -4.85 5.39 -6.77
C LEU A 87 -6.38 5.46 -6.59
N LEU A 88 -7.05 6.38 -7.31
CA LEU A 88 -8.51 6.50 -7.26
C LEU A 88 -9.24 5.25 -7.73
N ILE A 89 -8.67 4.51 -8.67
CA ILE A 89 -9.24 3.25 -9.17
C ILE A 89 -8.73 2.07 -8.35
N GLY A 90 -7.43 2.00 -8.12
CA GLY A 90 -6.79 0.87 -7.45
C GLY A 90 -7.22 0.69 -5.99
N ALA A 91 -7.34 1.79 -5.24
CA ALA A 91 -7.69 1.69 -3.83
C ALA A 91 -9.11 1.14 -3.59
N PRO A 92 -10.17 1.58 -4.27
CA PRO A 92 -11.50 0.96 -4.15
C PRO A 92 -11.52 -0.51 -4.57
N VAL A 93 -10.83 -0.86 -5.68
CA VAL A 93 -10.75 -2.24 -6.15
C VAL A 93 -10.05 -3.13 -5.12
N ALA A 94 -8.92 -2.68 -4.57
CA ALA A 94 -8.22 -3.40 -3.50
C ALA A 94 -9.08 -3.53 -2.24
N ALA A 95 -9.83 -2.48 -1.86
CA ALA A 95 -10.72 -2.52 -0.71
C ALA A 95 -11.85 -3.56 -0.87
N VAL A 96 -12.43 -3.65 -2.06
CA VAL A 96 -13.45 -4.68 -2.37
C VAL A 96 -12.84 -6.08 -2.29
N LEU A 97 -11.69 -6.31 -2.94
CA LEU A 97 -11.01 -7.61 -2.92
C LEU A 97 -10.60 -8.01 -1.49
N PHE A 98 -10.11 -7.06 -0.70
CA PHE A 98 -9.77 -7.29 0.70
C PHE A 98 -11.02 -7.65 1.53
N ALA A 99 -12.13 -6.94 1.33
CA ALA A 99 -13.38 -7.20 2.01
C ALA A 99 -13.98 -8.59 1.67
N LEU A 100 -13.65 -9.16 0.50
CA LEU A 100 -14.09 -10.51 0.11
C LEU A 100 -13.34 -11.63 0.85
N ILE A 101 -12.14 -11.36 1.39
CA ILE A 101 -11.32 -12.38 2.07
C ILE A 101 -12.06 -13.06 3.24
N PRO A 102 -12.64 -12.33 4.22
CA PRO A 102 -13.37 -12.96 5.32
C PRO A 102 -14.70 -13.61 4.92
N TRP A 103 -15.20 -13.29 3.72
CA TRP A 103 -16.43 -13.86 3.18
C TRP A 103 -16.18 -15.05 2.23
N ALA A 104 -14.94 -15.47 2.10
CA ALA A 104 -14.61 -16.61 1.25
C ALA A 104 -15.22 -17.90 1.81
N ILE A 105 -16.11 -18.50 1.05
CA ILE A 105 -16.82 -19.76 1.41
C ILE A 105 -16.10 -21.01 0.89
N SER A 106 -15.06 -20.86 0.08
CA SER A 106 -14.22 -21.92 -0.43
C SER A 106 -12.75 -21.49 -0.47
N PHE A 107 -11.86 -22.49 -0.50
CA PHE A 107 -10.43 -22.25 -0.62
C PHE A 107 -10.06 -21.51 -1.91
N GLU A 108 -10.69 -21.87 -3.03
CA GLU A 108 -10.45 -21.24 -4.33
C GLU A 108 -10.86 -19.76 -4.30
N MET A 109 -12.01 -19.44 -3.69
CA MET A 109 -12.47 -18.08 -3.54
C MET A 109 -11.51 -17.25 -2.67
N LEU A 110 -10.99 -17.85 -1.58
CA LEU A 110 -9.99 -17.23 -0.73
C LEU A 110 -8.70 -16.93 -1.52
N LEU A 111 -8.21 -17.89 -2.30
CA LEU A 111 -7.01 -17.70 -3.12
C LEU A 111 -7.20 -16.60 -4.17
N VAL A 112 -8.34 -16.59 -4.87
CA VAL A 112 -8.63 -15.56 -5.87
C VAL A 112 -8.71 -14.18 -5.22
N ALA A 113 -9.37 -14.06 -4.06
CA ALA A 113 -9.48 -12.79 -3.36
C ALA A 113 -8.11 -12.29 -2.87
N MET A 114 -7.28 -13.15 -2.26
CA MET A 114 -5.97 -12.76 -1.76
C MET A 114 -4.97 -12.44 -2.89
N ILE A 115 -4.91 -13.24 -3.95
CA ILE A 115 -4.03 -12.99 -5.10
C ILE A 115 -4.47 -11.72 -5.84
N GLY A 116 -5.78 -11.57 -6.06
CA GLY A 116 -6.36 -10.36 -6.68
C GLY A 116 -6.05 -9.11 -5.87
N PHE A 117 -6.25 -9.16 -4.55
CA PHE A 117 -5.88 -8.07 -3.65
C PHE A 117 -4.39 -7.75 -3.75
N ALA A 118 -3.52 -8.76 -3.60
CA ALA A 118 -2.06 -8.59 -3.64
C ALA A 118 -1.60 -8.00 -4.98
N PHE A 119 -2.18 -8.42 -6.11
CA PHE A 119 -1.88 -7.88 -7.43
C PHE A 119 -2.21 -6.38 -7.51
N VAL A 120 -3.43 -5.99 -7.13
CA VAL A 120 -3.87 -4.60 -7.18
C VAL A 120 -3.11 -3.74 -6.17
N ALA A 121 -2.97 -4.20 -4.93
CA ALA A 121 -2.30 -3.47 -3.86
C ALA A 121 -0.80 -3.25 -4.14
N ASN A 122 -0.09 -4.24 -4.68
CA ASN A 122 1.28 -4.06 -5.15
C ASN A 122 1.36 -3.06 -6.31
N GLY A 123 0.35 -3.05 -7.19
CA GLY A 123 0.31 -2.12 -8.32
C GLY A 123 0.36 -0.66 -7.91
N PHE A 124 -0.40 -0.26 -6.90
CA PHE A 124 -0.38 1.14 -6.47
C PHE A 124 0.59 1.44 -5.32
N LYS A 125 1.23 0.45 -4.71
CA LYS A 125 2.29 0.66 -3.71
C LYS A 125 3.44 1.49 -4.27
N SER A 126 3.96 1.12 -5.43
CA SER A 126 5.01 1.86 -6.13
C SER A 126 4.60 3.28 -6.51
N ILE A 127 3.32 3.47 -6.85
CA ILE A 127 2.77 4.79 -7.19
C ILE A 127 2.71 5.67 -5.94
N THR A 128 2.21 5.15 -4.81
CA THR A 128 2.13 5.89 -3.54
C THR A 128 3.54 6.31 -3.07
N GLU A 129 4.52 5.42 -3.16
CA GLU A 129 5.91 5.72 -2.79
C GLU A 129 6.53 6.82 -3.68
N SER A 130 6.15 6.89 -4.95
CA SER A 130 6.65 7.91 -5.87
C SER A 130 6.04 9.31 -5.66
N LEU A 131 4.92 9.43 -4.92
CA LEU A 131 4.27 10.72 -4.66
C LEU A 131 5.18 11.73 -3.95
N THR A 132 6.04 11.27 -3.04
CA THR A 132 7.01 12.18 -2.38
C THR A 132 7.92 12.86 -3.41
N ALA A 133 8.40 12.11 -4.39
CA ALA A 133 9.26 12.65 -5.44
C ALA A 133 8.51 13.61 -6.37
N ASP A 134 7.20 13.42 -6.51
CA ASP A 134 6.34 14.25 -7.36
C ASP A 134 6.00 15.61 -6.73
N TYR A 135 5.76 15.63 -5.43
CA TYR A 135 5.23 16.79 -4.72
C TYR A 135 6.26 17.52 -3.83
N GLN A 136 7.50 16.99 -3.74
CA GLN A 136 8.57 17.64 -3.00
C GLN A 136 9.72 18.06 -3.93
N ALA A 137 10.26 19.24 -3.69
CA ALA A 137 11.47 19.70 -4.35
C ALA A 137 12.64 18.73 -4.05
N PRO A 138 13.59 18.53 -4.97
CA PRO A 138 14.69 17.55 -4.83
C PRO A 138 15.44 17.64 -3.49
N ASN A 139 15.69 18.86 -3.00
CA ASN A 139 16.38 19.12 -1.73
C ASN A 139 15.52 18.85 -0.48
N HIS A 140 14.21 18.61 -0.65
CA HIS A 140 13.26 18.33 0.43
C HIS A 140 12.69 16.91 0.38
N ARG A 141 13.05 16.09 -0.60
CA ARG A 141 12.56 14.70 -0.74
C ARG A 141 12.89 13.84 0.48
N SER A 142 14.09 14.00 1.05
CA SER A 142 14.49 13.27 2.27
C SER A 142 13.56 13.58 3.45
N LYS A 143 13.24 14.87 3.66
CA LYS A 143 12.27 15.29 4.69
C LYS A 143 10.86 14.78 4.41
N GLY A 144 10.43 14.81 3.14
CA GLY A 144 9.14 14.26 2.72
C GLY A 144 9.04 12.76 2.99
N ASN A 145 10.08 12.01 2.65
CA ASN A 145 10.17 10.58 2.93
C ASN A 145 10.17 10.29 4.45
N ALA A 146 10.86 11.10 5.25
CA ALA A 146 10.84 10.94 6.70
C ALA A 146 9.43 11.09 7.27
N VAL A 147 8.68 12.11 6.84
CA VAL A 147 7.27 12.31 7.24
C VAL A 147 6.39 11.13 6.77
N ALA A 148 6.58 10.66 5.56
CA ALA A 148 5.87 9.50 5.02
C ALA A 148 6.15 8.21 5.84
N ARG A 149 7.41 7.98 6.24
CA ARG A 149 7.80 6.83 7.09
C ARG A 149 7.25 6.92 8.51
N ILE A 150 7.05 8.12 9.06
CA ILE A 150 6.31 8.29 10.31
C ILE A 150 4.87 7.80 10.13
N GLY A 151 4.21 8.14 9.01
CA GLY A 151 2.88 7.60 8.69
C GLY A 151 2.86 6.07 8.70
N VAL A 152 3.83 5.44 8.04
CA VAL A 152 3.99 3.97 8.06
C VAL A 152 4.19 3.42 9.48
N ALA A 153 5.07 4.03 10.29
CA ALA A 153 5.32 3.59 11.66
C ALA A 153 4.06 3.65 12.55
N LEU A 154 3.20 4.64 12.34
CA LEU A 154 1.93 4.77 13.06
C LEU A 154 0.95 3.62 12.78
N THR A 155 1.07 2.91 11.66
CA THR A 155 0.21 1.75 11.35
C THR A 155 0.42 0.62 12.35
N ILE A 156 1.67 0.40 12.79
CA ILE A 156 2.00 -0.63 13.77
C ILE A 156 1.31 -0.32 15.11
N LEU A 157 1.36 0.94 15.54
CA LEU A 157 0.69 1.37 16.77
C LEU A 157 -0.83 1.26 16.65
N ALA A 158 -1.40 1.64 15.51
CA ALA A 158 -2.84 1.53 15.26
C ALA A 158 -3.27 0.06 15.24
N SER A 159 -2.54 -0.82 14.57
CA SER A 159 -2.83 -2.26 14.52
C SER A 159 -2.72 -2.89 15.91
N ALA A 160 -1.69 -2.55 16.69
CA ALA A 160 -1.55 -3.00 18.06
C ALA A 160 -2.72 -2.54 18.95
N ALA A 161 -3.10 -1.27 18.87
CA ALA A 161 -4.21 -0.72 19.64
C ALA A 161 -5.54 -1.43 19.30
N ILE A 162 -5.81 -1.68 18.01
CA ILE A 162 -7.00 -2.41 17.57
C ILE A 162 -6.98 -3.85 18.10
N SER A 163 -5.82 -4.53 18.02
CA SER A 163 -5.67 -5.89 18.54
C SER A 163 -5.95 -5.96 20.04
N PHE A 164 -5.44 -5.01 20.84
CA PHE A 164 -5.74 -4.94 22.26
C PHE A 164 -7.23 -4.74 22.56
N ILE A 165 -7.90 -3.87 21.80
CA ILE A 165 -9.34 -3.58 22.02
C ILE A 165 -10.22 -4.78 21.62
N VAL A 166 -9.81 -5.54 20.60
CA VAL A 166 -10.61 -6.66 20.07
C VAL A 166 -10.34 -7.96 20.83
N VAL A 167 -9.09 -8.26 21.17
CA VAL A 167 -8.69 -9.52 21.83
C VAL A 167 -8.98 -9.52 23.33
N ASP A 168 -8.97 -8.36 23.98
CA ASP A 168 -9.22 -8.23 25.44
C ASP A 168 -10.72 -8.29 25.81
N LYS A 169 -11.59 -8.63 24.85
CA LYS A 169 -13.06 -8.75 25.04
C LYS A 169 -13.59 -10.19 25.00
N ASP A 170 -12.73 -11.16 24.76
CA ASP A 170 -13.02 -12.62 24.81
C ASP A 170 -12.31 -13.25 26.02
#